data_b8ed8d5f237101108ab530f90f6309e1
#
_entry.id   b8ed8d5f237101108ab530f90f6309e1
#
_cell.length_a   1.000
_cell.length_b   1.000
_cell.length_c   1.000
_cell.angle_alpha   90.00
_cell.angle_beta   90.00
_cell.angle_gamma   90.00
#
_symmetry.space_group_name_H-M   'P 1'
#
loop_
_entity.id
_entity.type
_entity.pdbx_description
1 polymer ?
#
loop_
_entity_poly.entity_id
_entity_poly.type
_entity_poly.pdbx_seq_one_letter_code
_entity_poly.pdbx_strand_id
1 'polypeptide(L)'
;AYGGPMTDTTQHRLQPGDTAPAFTLQDQEGRPVSLRDSAGKHTIVYFYPAASTPGCTTQACDFRDSLASLTAAGYVVLGISPDPIGKIIRFAEQEGLTFPLLSDEDHAVAEAYGAWGEKKNYGRTFEGLIRSTIVVGPDGKVTHAQYNVKATGHVARLRRTLGLDEA
;
A
#
# COMPACT_ATOMS: atom_id res chain seq x y z
N ALA A 1 -20.56 -6.52 25.07
CA ALA A 1 -20.52 -6.32 24.80
C ALA A 1 -20.40 -6.29 24.47
N TYR A 2 -20.41 -6.24 24.67
CA TYR A 2 -20.20 -6.03 24.25
C TYR A 2 -19.89 -5.59 23.74
N GLY A 3 -19.71 -5.41 23.77
CA GLY A 3 -19.29 -4.84 23.36
C GLY A 3 -18.68 -4.63 22.98
N GLY A 4 -18.40 -4.65 23.03
CA GLY A 4 -17.73 -4.31 22.67
C GLY A 4 -17.15 -4.13 22.11
N PRO A 5 -17.07 -4.02 22.00
CA PRO A 5 -16.29 -3.68 21.48
C PRO A 5 -15.75 -3.32 20.98
N MET A 6 -15.62 -3.19 21.02
CA MET A 6 -15.06 -2.67 20.65
C MET A 6 -14.45 -2.36 20.15
N THR A 7 -14.21 -2.41 20.22
CA THR A 7 -13.64 -1.91 20.01
C THR A 7 -12.85 -1.53 19.46
N ASP A 8 -12.32 -1.77 19.31
CA ASP A 8 -11.53 -1.20 18.82
C ASP A 8 -11.49 -1.03 17.60
N THR A 9 -11.65 -0.86 17.52
CA THR A 9 -12.02 -0.30 16.60
C THR A 9 -11.20 0.04 15.62
N THR A 10 -10.41 0.13 15.87
CA THR A 10 -9.77 0.89 15.09
C THR A 10 -9.09 0.21 14.09
N GLN A 11 -8.25 -0.53 14.18
CA GLN A 11 -7.46 -1.00 13.13
C GLN A 11 -7.62 -2.48 13.02
N HIS A 12 -8.23 -2.90 11.94
CA HIS A 12 -8.27 -4.31 11.61
C HIS A 12 -6.99 -4.64 10.87
N ARG A 13 -5.89 -4.70 11.60
CA ARG A 13 -4.61 -5.03 11.00
C ARG A 13 -4.62 -6.47 10.51
N LEU A 14 -4.17 -6.63 9.28
CA LEU A 14 -4.09 -7.95 8.66
C LEU A 14 -2.86 -8.69 9.16
N GLN A 15 -2.94 -10.01 9.13
CA GLN A 15 -1.84 -10.88 9.53
C GLN A 15 -1.65 -11.93 8.44
N PRO A 16 -0.45 -12.53 8.37
CA PRO A 16 -0.23 -13.63 7.43
C PRO A 16 -1.30 -14.72 7.59
N GLY A 17 -1.85 -15.17 6.48
CA GLY A 17 -2.93 -16.15 6.45
C GLY A 17 -4.31 -15.55 6.29
N ASP A 18 -4.46 -14.25 6.57
CA ASP A 18 -5.75 -13.59 6.36
C ASP A 18 -6.06 -13.47 4.87
N THR A 19 -7.33 -13.50 4.52
CA THR A 19 -7.75 -13.20 3.16
C THR A 19 -7.64 -11.71 2.94
N ALA A 20 -6.91 -11.29 1.91
CA ALA A 20 -6.78 -9.88 1.59
C ALA A 20 -8.12 -9.33 1.10
N PRO A 21 -8.58 -8.18 1.62
CA PRO A 21 -9.84 -7.59 1.17
C PRO A 21 -9.82 -7.26 -0.31
N ALA A 22 -10.91 -7.57 -1.00
CA ALA A 22 -11.07 -7.25 -2.40
C ALA A 22 -11.25 -5.75 -2.58
N PHE A 23 -10.76 -5.22 -3.70
CA PHE A 23 -10.99 -3.83 -4.05
C PHE A 23 -10.95 -3.63 -5.56
N THR A 24 -11.51 -2.52 -6.00
CA THR A 24 -11.36 -2.03 -7.37
C THR A 24 -11.24 -0.51 -7.27
N LEU A 25 -10.12 0.02 -7.75
CA LEU A 25 -9.82 1.44 -7.71
C LEU A 25 -9.30 1.89 -9.07
N GLN A 26 -9.41 3.19 -9.35
CA GLN A 26 -8.96 3.76 -10.61
C GLN A 26 -7.47 4.09 -10.54
N ASP A 27 -6.74 3.75 -11.60
CA ASP A 27 -5.32 4.08 -11.69
C ASP A 27 -5.11 5.44 -12.40
N GLN A 28 -3.85 5.83 -12.56
CA GLN A 28 -3.48 7.12 -13.17
C GLN A 28 -3.86 7.24 -14.65
N GLU A 29 -4.24 6.15 -15.29
CA GLU A 29 -4.69 6.17 -16.68
C GLU A 29 -6.19 6.04 -16.79
N GLY A 30 -6.91 6.10 -15.67
CA GLY A 30 -8.35 6.01 -15.64
C GLY A 30 -8.89 4.60 -15.75
N ARG A 31 -8.04 3.59 -15.59
CA ARG A 31 -8.46 2.19 -15.69
C ARG A 31 -8.80 1.63 -14.32
N PRO A 32 -9.86 0.80 -14.24
CA PRO A 32 -10.13 0.11 -12.99
C PRO A 32 -9.09 -1.00 -12.76
N VAL A 33 -8.56 -1.05 -11.55
CA VAL A 33 -7.59 -2.08 -11.14
C VAL A 33 -8.14 -2.78 -9.91
N SER A 34 -8.23 -4.09 -9.98
CA SER A 34 -8.73 -4.92 -8.89
C SER A 34 -7.61 -5.82 -8.38
N LEU A 35 -7.66 -6.14 -7.10
CA LEU A 35 -6.68 -7.07 -6.53
C LEU A 35 -6.67 -8.40 -7.29
N ARG A 36 -7.86 -8.90 -7.68
CA ARG A 36 -7.97 -10.18 -8.38
C ARG A 36 -7.29 -10.19 -9.74
N ASP A 37 -7.00 -9.01 -10.32
CA ASP A 37 -6.32 -8.93 -11.62
C ASP A 37 -4.93 -9.52 -11.57
N SER A 38 -4.32 -9.59 -10.39
CA SER A 38 -3.00 -10.18 -10.20
C SER A 38 -3.06 -11.55 -9.51
N ALA A 39 -4.21 -12.22 -9.55
CA ALA A 39 -4.32 -13.57 -9.01
C ALA A 39 -3.29 -14.49 -9.68
N GLY A 40 -2.66 -15.35 -8.89
CA GLY A 40 -1.59 -16.22 -9.37
C GLY A 40 -0.21 -15.60 -9.26
N LYS A 41 -0.13 -14.31 -8.94
CA LYS A 41 1.13 -13.61 -8.70
C LYS A 41 1.16 -13.07 -7.28
N HIS A 42 2.33 -12.69 -6.80
CA HIS A 42 2.45 -11.98 -5.54
C HIS A 42 2.17 -10.51 -5.77
N THR A 43 1.38 -9.88 -4.90
CA THR A 43 1.04 -8.47 -5.04
C THR A 43 1.54 -7.70 -3.83
N ILE A 44 2.34 -6.67 -4.08
CA ILE A 44 2.76 -5.73 -3.06
C ILE A 44 1.79 -4.57 -3.10
N VAL A 45 0.94 -4.45 -2.07
CA VAL A 45 0.00 -3.35 -1.94
C VAL A 45 0.56 -2.40 -0.89
N TYR A 46 1.03 -1.22 -1.31
CA TYR A 46 1.54 -0.28 -0.33
C TYR A 46 0.68 0.97 -0.26
N PHE A 47 0.47 1.45 0.97
CA PHE A 47 -0.36 2.62 1.26
C PHE A 47 0.54 3.77 1.67
N TYR A 48 0.37 4.93 1.02
CA TYR A 48 1.15 6.12 1.32
C TYR A 48 0.21 7.32 1.52
N PRO A 49 0.59 8.28 2.41
CA PRO A 49 -0.37 9.31 2.82
C PRO A 49 -0.63 10.41 1.80
N ALA A 50 0.35 10.78 0.98
CA ALA A 50 0.14 11.90 0.06
C ALA A 50 1.15 11.92 -1.07
N ALA A 51 0.63 11.99 -2.30
CA ALA A 51 1.44 12.13 -3.51
C ALA A 51 2.30 13.38 -3.44
N SER A 52 3.48 13.32 -4.05
CA SER A 52 4.42 14.45 -4.21
C SER A 52 5.00 14.99 -2.90
N THR A 53 4.85 14.27 -1.80
CA THR A 53 5.56 14.59 -0.55
C THR A 53 6.92 13.88 -0.56
N PRO A 54 7.94 14.40 0.19
CA PRO A 54 9.29 13.84 0.10
C PRO A 54 9.39 12.34 0.40
N GLY A 55 8.79 11.89 1.49
CA GLY A 55 8.85 10.47 1.84
C GLY A 55 8.13 9.58 0.84
N CYS A 56 6.97 9.99 0.38
CA CYS A 56 6.21 9.24 -0.60
C CYS A 56 6.92 9.20 -1.95
N THR A 57 7.58 10.29 -2.31
CA THR A 57 8.37 10.34 -3.55
C THR A 57 9.56 9.38 -3.47
N THR A 58 10.28 9.38 -2.33
CA THR A 58 11.40 8.46 -2.13
C THR A 58 10.93 7.01 -2.25
N GLN A 59 9.85 6.65 -1.58
CA GLN A 59 9.33 5.29 -1.59
C GLN A 59 8.89 4.88 -3.01
N ALA A 60 8.17 5.75 -3.71
CA ALA A 60 7.69 5.45 -5.05
C ALA A 60 8.84 5.30 -6.05
N CYS A 61 9.85 6.16 -5.96
CA CYS A 61 11.00 6.08 -6.84
C CYS A 61 11.82 4.81 -6.57
N ASP A 62 11.92 4.39 -5.31
CA ASP A 62 12.60 3.15 -4.97
C ASP A 62 11.86 1.94 -5.56
N PHE A 63 10.52 1.94 -5.52
CA PHE A 63 9.75 0.90 -6.19
C PHE A 63 9.93 0.96 -7.71
N ARG A 64 9.90 2.17 -8.28
CA ARG A 64 10.13 2.36 -9.72
C ARG A 64 11.46 1.72 -10.14
N ASP A 65 12.51 2.01 -9.38
CA ASP A 65 13.85 1.54 -9.71
C ASP A 65 14.01 0.02 -9.50
N SER A 66 13.18 -0.58 -8.68
CA SER A 66 13.17 -2.03 -8.44
C SER A 66 12.14 -2.78 -9.28
N LEU A 67 11.34 -2.07 -10.07
CA LEU A 67 10.16 -2.68 -10.69
C LEU A 67 10.48 -3.84 -11.63
N ALA A 68 11.49 -3.70 -12.47
CA ALA A 68 11.87 -4.76 -13.41
C ALA A 68 12.26 -6.04 -12.66
N SER A 69 13.04 -5.89 -11.58
CA SER A 69 13.47 -7.02 -10.77
C SER A 69 12.28 -7.67 -10.05
N LEU A 70 11.39 -6.85 -9.50
CA LEU A 70 10.20 -7.35 -8.82
C LEU A 70 9.28 -8.09 -9.78
N THR A 71 9.05 -7.52 -10.96
CA THR A 71 8.23 -8.14 -12.01
C THR A 71 8.82 -9.48 -12.43
N ALA A 72 10.12 -9.53 -12.63
CA ALA A 72 10.81 -10.77 -13.01
C ALA A 72 10.66 -11.85 -11.92
N ALA A 73 10.55 -11.44 -10.67
CA ALA A 73 10.38 -12.36 -9.55
C ALA A 73 8.91 -12.74 -9.30
N GLY A 74 7.98 -12.28 -10.16
CA GLY A 74 6.57 -12.62 -10.03
C GLY A 74 5.76 -11.71 -9.12
N TYR A 75 6.23 -10.48 -8.89
CA TYR A 75 5.56 -9.50 -8.04
C TYR A 75 4.92 -8.40 -8.86
N VAL A 76 3.72 -7.99 -8.44
CA VAL A 76 3.02 -6.82 -8.95
C VAL A 76 3.05 -5.76 -7.84
N VAL A 77 3.26 -4.50 -8.20
CA VAL A 77 3.29 -3.39 -7.24
C VAL A 77 2.07 -2.50 -7.48
N LEU A 78 1.31 -2.27 -6.43
CA LEU A 78 0.17 -1.34 -6.45
C LEU A 78 0.36 -0.33 -5.33
N GLY A 79 0.39 0.96 -5.66
CA GLY A 79 0.46 2.03 -4.66
C GLY A 79 -0.91 2.65 -4.48
N ILE A 80 -1.34 2.84 -3.24
CA ILE A 80 -2.68 3.35 -2.93
C ILE A 80 -2.55 4.54 -2.00
N SER A 81 -3.22 5.65 -2.34
CA SER A 81 -3.28 6.82 -1.48
C SER A 81 -4.70 7.42 -1.48
N PRO A 82 -5.03 8.23 -0.46
CA PRO A 82 -6.33 8.92 -0.42
C PRO A 82 -6.36 10.17 -1.30
N ASP A 83 -5.37 10.37 -2.15
CA ASP A 83 -5.33 11.52 -3.04
C ASP A 83 -6.39 11.42 -4.13
N PRO A 84 -6.94 12.57 -4.57
CA PRO A 84 -7.76 12.58 -5.77
C PRO A 84 -6.93 12.23 -7.00
N ILE A 85 -7.60 11.71 -8.03
CA ILE A 85 -6.92 11.14 -9.19
C ILE A 85 -6.01 12.16 -9.89
N GLY A 86 -6.39 13.43 -9.90
CA GLY A 86 -5.56 14.46 -10.54
C GLY A 86 -4.18 14.59 -9.93
N LYS A 87 -4.07 14.47 -8.61
CA LYS A 87 -2.77 14.51 -7.93
C LYS A 87 -1.94 13.26 -8.24
N ILE A 88 -2.60 12.13 -8.36
CA ILE A 88 -1.94 10.86 -8.68
C ILE A 88 -1.38 10.90 -10.09
N ILE A 89 -2.14 11.43 -11.04
CA ILE A 89 -1.68 11.58 -12.43
C ILE A 89 -0.42 12.44 -12.48
N ARG A 90 -0.44 13.60 -11.80
CA ARG A 90 0.72 14.50 -11.80
C ARG A 90 1.94 13.84 -11.15
N PHE A 91 1.72 13.12 -10.05
CA PHE A 91 2.80 12.43 -9.35
C PHE A 91 3.44 11.38 -10.26
N ALA A 92 2.62 10.56 -10.92
CA ALA A 92 3.11 9.53 -11.82
C ALA A 92 3.93 10.13 -12.97
N GLU A 93 3.46 11.26 -13.53
CA GLU A 93 4.16 11.92 -14.62
C GLU A 93 5.48 12.53 -14.17
N GLN A 94 5.47 13.23 -13.03
CA GLN A 94 6.65 13.89 -12.53
C GLN A 94 7.78 12.91 -12.19
N GLU A 95 7.43 11.75 -11.65
CA GLU A 95 8.42 10.79 -11.18
C GLU A 95 8.63 9.61 -12.13
N GLY A 96 7.94 9.59 -13.26
CA GLY A 96 8.07 8.50 -14.22
C GLY A 96 7.63 7.15 -13.66
N LEU A 97 6.53 7.13 -12.91
CA LEU A 97 6.04 5.92 -12.27
C LEU A 97 5.17 5.14 -13.26
N THR A 98 5.55 3.90 -13.53
CA THR A 98 4.87 3.06 -14.51
C THR A 98 4.03 1.96 -13.90
N PHE A 99 4.17 1.72 -12.60
CA PHE A 99 3.27 0.78 -11.91
C PHE A 99 1.98 1.50 -11.52
N PRO A 100 0.88 0.76 -11.31
CA PRO A 100 -0.40 1.40 -10.99
C PRO A 100 -0.37 2.16 -9.67
N LEU A 101 -0.83 3.40 -9.71
CA LEU A 101 -1.08 4.24 -8.53
C LEU A 101 -2.58 4.44 -8.48
N LEU A 102 -3.19 4.03 -7.37
CA LEU A 102 -4.63 3.93 -7.25
C LEU A 102 -5.17 5.01 -6.31
N SER A 103 -6.29 5.60 -6.69
CA SER A 103 -6.96 6.62 -5.90
C SER A 103 -8.00 5.98 -4.99
N ASP A 104 -7.81 6.15 -3.68
CA ASP A 104 -8.72 5.68 -2.64
C ASP A 104 -9.19 6.90 -1.87
N GLU A 105 -9.89 7.80 -2.57
CA GLU A 105 -10.18 9.14 -2.05
C GLU A 105 -11.02 9.11 -0.78
N ASP A 106 -11.95 8.16 -0.66
CA ASP A 106 -12.76 7.99 0.54
C ASP A 106 -12.09 7.11 1.59
N HIS A 107 -10.86 6.69 1.37
CA HIS A 107 -10.02 5.82 2.21
C HIS A 107 -10.70 4.50 2.65
N ALA A 108 -11.69 4.04 1.91
CA ALA A 108 -12.40 2.81 2.25
C ALA A 108 -11.48 1.57 2.16
N VAL A 109 -10.62 1.51 1.14
CA VAL A 109 -9.69 0.39 0.99
C VAL A 109 -8.61 0.44 2.07
N ALA A 110 -8.09 1.65 2.37
CA ALA A 110 -7.13 1.81 3.45
C ALA A 110 -7.72 1.31 4.77
N GLU A 111 -8.98 1.64 5.04
CA GLU A 111 -9.63 1.17 6.26
C GLU A 111 -9.75 -0.35 6.28
N ALA A 112 -10.15 -0.94 5.16
CA ALA A 112 -10.31 -2.40 5.08
C ALA A 112 -8.99 -3.13 5.31
N TYR A 113 -7.87 -2.51 4.94
CA TYR A 113 -6.54 -3.09 5.10
C TYR A 113 -5.88 -2.74 6.44
N GLY A 114 -6.55 -1.98 7.30
CA GLY A 114 -5.98 -1.55 8.57
C GLY A 114 -4.95 -0.42 8.44
N ALA A 115 -4.91 0.24 7.27
CA ALA A 115 -3.95 1.28 6.97
C ALA A 115 -4.50 2.69 7.22
N TRP A 116 -5.58 2.79 7.94
CA TRP A 116 -6.19 4.07 8.31
C TRP A 116 -6.50 4.04 9.80
N GLY A 117 -6.13 5.08 10.51
CA GLY A 117 -6.42 5.12 11.92
C GLY A 117 -5.81 6.32 12.60
N GLU A 118 -5.70 6.22 13.90
CA GLU A 118 -5.24 7.31 14.74
C GLU A 118 -3.74 7.55 14.57
N LYS A 119 -3.38 8.80 14.37
CA LYS A 119 -2.01 9.27 14.26
C LYS A 119 -1.79 10.39 15.26
N LYS A 120 -0.57 10.48 15.78
CA LYS A 120 -0.18 11.56 16.69
C LYS A 120 0.91 12.41 16.08
N ASN A 121 0.77 13.71 16.19
CA ASN A 121 1.75 14.65 15.67
C ASN A 121 1.71 15.91 16.53
N TYR A 122 2.84 16.27 17.15
CA TYR A 122 2.96 17.45 18.00
C TYR A 122 1.89 17.49 19.11
N GLY A 123 1.66 16.35 19.76
CA GLY A 123 0.68 16.26 20.83
C GLY A 123 -0.77 16.23 20.39
N ARG A 124 -1.02 16.29 19.09
CA ARG A 124 -2.36 16.20 18.54
C ARG A 124 -2.64 14.80 18.05
N THR A 125 -3.89 14.39 18.19
CA THR A 125 -4.37 13.10 17.69
C THR A 125 -5.34 13.37 16.55
N PHE A 126 -5.16 12.67 15.43
CA PHE A 126 -6.07 12.79 14.27
C PHE A 126 -6.09 11.48 13.53
N GLU A 127 -7.10 11.30 12.70
CA GLU A 127 -7.18 10.11 11.86
C GLU A 127 -6.53 10.39 10.51
N GLY A 128 -5.84 9.40 9.99
CA GLY A 128 -5.19 9.52 8.71
C GLY A 128 -4.62 8.21 8.23
N LEU A 129 -4.01 8.26 7.07
CA LEU A 129 -3.40 7.08 6.47
C LEU A 129 -2.13 6.70 7.22
N ILE A 130 -2.04 5.43 7.57
CA ILE A 130 -0.87 4.84 8.19
C ILE A 130 -0.08 4.15 7.08
N ARG A 131 1.16 4.61 6.85
CA ARG A 131 2.01 4.03 5.81
C ARG A 131 2.20 2.54 6.08
N SER A 132 1.74 1.71 5.16
CA SER A 132 1.67 0.27 5.37
C SER A 132 1.99 -0.46 4.08
N THR A 133 2.49 -1.68 4.20
CA THR A 133 2.72 -2.53 3.04
C THR A 133 2.20 -3.93 3.35
N ILE A 134 1.32 -4.39 2.50
CA ILE A 134 0.70 -5.71 2.61
C ILE A 134 1.11 -6.50 1.38
N VAL A 135 1.69 -7.66 1.58
CA VAL A 135 2.04 -8.55 0.47
C VAL A 135 1.03 -9.68 0.43
N VAL A 136 0.43 -9.85 -0.74
CA VAL A 136 -0.63 -10.83 -0.97
C VAL A 136 -0.08 -11.93 -1.88
N GLY A 137 -0.23 -13.17 -1.46
CA GLY A 137 0.25 -14.31 -2.25
C GLY A 137 -0.67 -14.65 -3.41
N PRO A 138 -0.24 -15.61 -4.24
CA PRO A 138 -1.01 -16.00 -5.45
C PRO A 138 -2.42 -16.49 -5.17
N ASP A 139 -2.67 -16.98 -3.96
CA ASP A 139 -3.97 -17.50 -3.54
C ASP A 139 -4.87 -16.43 -2.91
N GLY A 140 -4.44 -15.17 -2.91
CA GLY A 140 -5.21 -14.07 -2.33
C GLY A 140 -5.06 -13.94 -0.82
N LYS A 141 -4.14 -14.68 -0.22
CA LYS A 141 -3.91 -14.59 1.22
C LYS A 141 -2.69 -13.75 1.52
N VAL A 142 -2.76 -13.00 2.62
CA VAL A 142 -1.66 -12.16 3.07
C VAL A 142 -0.48 -13.03 3.46
N THR A 143 0.71 -12.69 2.97
CA THR A 143 1.95 -13.34 3.37
C THR A 143 2.77 -12.48 4.31
N HIS A 144 2.70 -11.16 4.13
CA HIS A 144 3.41 -10.19 4.97
C HIS A 144 2.52 -8.97 5.19
N ALA A 145 2.56 -8.42 6.39
CA ALA A 145 1.82 -7.21 6.72
C ALA A 145 2.70 -6.33 7.60
N GLN A 146 3.02 -5.15 7.10
CA GLN A 146 3.88 -4.20 7.80
C GLN A 146 3.15 -2.88 7.94
N TYR A 147 3.03 -2.39 9.16
CA TYR A 147 2.36 -1.14 9.46
C TYR A 147 3.35 -0.15 10.04
N ASN A 148 3.04 1.14 9.93
CA ASN A 148 3.93 2.21 10.40
C ASN A 148 5.32 2.13 9.76
N VAL A 149 5.33 1.95 8.45
CA VAL A 149 6.55 1.77 7.66
C VAL A 149 7.25 3.10 7.49
N LYS A 150 8.58 3.09 7.61
CA LYS A 150 9.40 4.25 7.26
C LYS A 150 9.65 4.24 5.75
N ALA A 151 9.44 5.38 5.10
CA ALA A 151 9.59 5.47 3.65
C ALA A 151 11.03 5.24 3.20
N THR A 152 11.99 5.87 3.89
CA THR A 152 13.40 5.76 3.52
C THR A 152 13.90 4.35 3.75
N GLY A 153 14.45 3.74 2.70
CA GLY A 153 15.01 2.39 2.76
C GLY A 153 13.98 1.28 2.82
N HIS A 154 12.70 1.60 2.71
CA HIS A 154 11.65 0.58 2.83
C HIS A 154 11.77 -0.52 1.77
N VAL A 155 11.96 -0.15 0.50
CA VAL A 155 11.98 -1.12 -0.58
C VAL A 155 13.16 -2.09 -0.41
N ALA A 156 14.31 -1.58 0.00
CA ALA A 156 15.47 -2.45 0.26
C ALA A 156 15.19 -3.44 1.40
N ARG A 157 14.56 -2.96 2.48
CA ARG A 157 14.19 -3.84 3.60
C ARG A 157 13.15 -4.87 3.17
N LEU A 158 12.17 -4.45 2.38
CA LEU A 158 11.14 -5.34 1.86
C LEU A 158 11.74 -6.44 0.99
N ARG A 159 12.66 -6.08 0.10
CA ARG A 159 13.31 -7.06 -0.75
C ARG A 159 14.04 -8.13 0.07
N ARG A 160 14.71 -7.73 1.16
CA ARG A 160 15.35 -8.70 2.05
C ARG A 160 14.31 -9.58 2.76
N THR A 161 13.22 -8.98 3.21
CA THR A 161 12.12 -9.72 3.85
C THR A 161 11.53 -10.76 2.91
N LEU A 162 11.42 -10.43 1.62
CA LEU A 162 10.87 -11.33 0.61
C LEU A 162 11.88 -12.35 0.10
N GLY A 163 13.12 -12.29 0.57
CA GLY A 163 14.16 -13.23 0.15
C GLY A 163 14.74 -12.93 -1.23
N LEU A 164 14.51 -11.73 -1.75
CA LEU A 164 15.03 -11.34 -3.08
C LEU A 164 16.46 -10.84 -3.00
N ASP A 165 16.86 -10.30 -1.85
CA ASP A 165 18.22 -9.85 -1.59
C ASP A 165 18.71 -10.49 -0.31
N GLU A 166 20.02 -10.56 -0.14
CA GLU A 166 20.61 -11.11 1.07
C GLU A 166 20.34 -10.19 2.26
N ALA A 167 20.17 -10.80 3.41
CA ALA A 167 19.89 -10.07 4.64
C ALA A 167 21.10 -9.20 5.07
#